data_ba8462cc63cf8bbf8debb050a50f7713
#
_entry.id   ba8462cc63cf8bbf8debb050a50f7713
#
_cell.length_a   1.000
_cell.length_b   1.000
_cell.length_c   1.000
_cell.angle_alpha   90.00
_cell.angle_beta   90.00
_cell.angle_gamma   90.00
#
_symmetry.space_group_name_H-M   'P 1'
#
loop_
_entity.id
_entity.type
_entity.pdbx_description
1 polymer ?
#
loop_
_entity_poly.entity_id
_entity_poly.type
_entity_poly.pdbx_seq_one_letter_code
_entity_poly.pdbx_strand_id
1 'polypeptide(L)'
;MKKQLLEWGRPSLMARKEDRGTKDDKVVRFDFRDKLKKQHDKRRRKEWMLGLSAFSIVFAGGMLALNWPVSGLTSIAPSELATKLSLMAGSTSPHFELCGITRRTCVVDGDTFWLEGEKIRIADIDTPEISEPKCDSEYQLGMKATYRLRDLLNEGAFEVRPIGNRDEDRFGRKLRVIVRHGQSLGDQLVSEGLARTWTGRREPWC
;
A
#
# COMPACT_ATOMS: atom_id res chain seq x y z
N MET A 1 -58.40 -48.55 -26.06
CA MET A 1 -57.41 -48.15 -25.07
C MET A 1 -56.51 -47.13 -25.73
N LYS A 2 -56.70 -45.83 -25.50
CA LYS A 2 -55.94 -44.73 -26.11
C LYS A 2 -54.83 -44.28 -25.13
N LYS A 3 -53.56 -44.39 -25.56
CA LYS A 3 -52.45 -43.86 -24.86
C LYS A 3 -52.31 -42.34 -25.19
N GLN A 4 -52.50 -41.49 -24.22
CA GLN A 4 -52.17 -40.07 -24.34
C GLN A 4 -50.71 -39.87 -24.02
N LEU A 5 -49.95 -39.37 -25.00
CA LEU A 5 -48.59 -38.86 -24.86
C LEU A 5 -48.68 -37.42 -24.35
N LEU A 6 -48.19 -37.19 -23.14
CA LEU A 6 -47.97 -35.85 -22.58
C LEU A 6 -46.70 -35.27 -23.18
N GLU A 7 -46.87 -34.28 -24.05
CA GLU A 7 -45.77 -33.41 -24.52
C GLU A 7 -45.38 -32.44 -23.38
N TRP A 8 -44.18 -32.59 -22.87
CA TRP A 8 -43.56 -31.63 -22.01
C TRP A 8 -42.95 -30.52 -22.87
N GLY A 9 -43.56 -29.33 -22.81
CA GLY A 9 -43.06 -28.13 -23.43
C GLY A 9 -41.68 -27.74 -22.85
N ARG A 10 -40.71 -27.55 -23.72
CA ARG A 10 -39.38 -26.99 -23.37
C ARG A 10 -39.54 -25.53 -23.00
N PRO A 11 -38.99 -25.05 -21.87
CA PRO A 11 -38.90 -23.62 -21.60
C PRO A 11 -37.90 -22.99 -22.53
N SER A 12 -38.36 -21.95 -23.22
CA SER A 12 -37.60 -21.07 -24.08
C SER A 12 -36.43 -20.42 -23.28
N LEU A 13 -35.20 -20.74 -23.63
CA LEU A 13 -34.00 -20.05 -23.16
C LEU A 13 -34.00 -18.64 -23.73
N MET A 14 -34.61 -17.70 -23.04
CA MET A 14 -34.30 -16.28 -23.25
C MET A 14 -32.84 -16.07 -22.86
N ALA A 15 -32.01 -15.90 -23.88
CA ALA A 15 -30.61 -15.43 -23.73
C ALA A 15 -30.63 -14.05 -23.06
N ARG A 16 -30.35 -14.02 -21.77
CA ARG A 16 -30.05 -12.80 -21.03
C ARG A 16 -28.70 -12.33 -21.53
N LYS A 17 -28.69 -11.28 -22.34
CA LYS A 17 -27.53 -10.58 -22.78
C LYS A 17 -26.85 -10.01 -21.52
N GLU A 18 -25.83 -10.69 -21.02
CA GLU A 18 -24.92 -10.15 -20.00
C GLU A 18 -24.13 -9.01 -20.64
N ASP A 19 -24.54 -7.82 -20.33
CA ASP A 19 -23.74 -6.62 -20.54
C ASP A 19 -22.57 -6.66 -19.53
N ARG A 20 -21.48 -7.26 -19.94
CA ARG A 20 -20.18 -7.21 -19.23
C ARG A 20 -19.59 -5.85 -19.46
N GLY A 21 -20.08 -4.85 -18.74
CA GLY A 21 -19.34 -3.63 -18.52
C GLY A 21 -18.05 -3.99 -17.78
N THR A 22 -16.95 -4.06 -18.51
CA THR A 22 -15.61 -4.08 -17.96
C THR A 22 -15.39 -2.77 -17.23
N LYS A 23 -15.75 -2.72 -15.93
CA LYS A 23 -15.20 -1.72 -15.03
C LYS A 23 -13.72 -2.09 -14.89
N ASP A 24 -12.88 -1.21 -15.43
CA ASP A 24 -11.44 -1.22 -15.19
C ASP A 24 -11.18 -1.35 -13.69
N ASP A 25 -10.81 -2.55 -13.27
CA ASP A 25 -10.25 -2.79 -11.94
C ASP A 25 -8.93 -2.01 -11.89
N LYS A 26 -8.98 -0.79 -11.36
CA LYS A 26 -7.81 0.04 -11.14
C LYS A 26 -6.94 -0.65 -10.10
N VAL A 27 -6.06 -1.51 -10.58
CA VAL A 27 -4.94 -2.02 -9.78
C VAL A 27 -4.08 -0.81 -9.43
N VAL A 28 -4.24 -0.32 -8.22
CA VAL A 28 -3.37 0.73 -7.69
C VAL A 28 -2.07 0.05 -7.28
N ARG A 29 -1.12 -0.02 -8.23
CA ARG A 29 0.26 -0.30 -7.87
C ARG A 29 0.73 0.83 -6.98
N PHE A 30 0.90 0.55 -5.72
CA PHE A 30 1.54 1.45 -4.79
C PHE A 30 3.04 1.48 -5.11
N ASP A 31 3.39 2.19 -6.20
CA ASP A 31 4.78 2.52 -6.46
C ASP A 31 5.12 3.71 -5.56
N PHE A 32 5.77 3.42 -4.47
CA PHE A 32 6.25 4.39 -3.48
C PHE A 32 7.08 5.51 -4.10
N ARG A 33 7.69 5.25 -5.26
CA ARG A 33 8.47 6.21 -6.03
C ARG A 33 7.65 7.38 -6.55
N ASP A 34 6.40 7.16 -6.95
CA ASP A 34 5.56 8.23 -7.53
C ASP A 34 5.04 9.21 -6.47
N LYS A 35 4.72 8.73 -5.26
CA LYS A 35 4.32 9.62 -4.16
C LYS A 35 5.50 10.39 -3.57
N LEU A 36 6.66 9.76 -3.43
CA LEU A 36 7.89 10.44 -3.01
C LEU A 36 8.33 11.51 -4.02
N LYS A 37 8.22 11.24 -5.34
CA LYS A 37 8.45 12.24 -6.37
C LYS A 37 7.52 13.45 -6.23
N LYS A 38 6.22 13.23 -6.02
CA LYS A 38 5.25 14.32 -5.83
C LYS A 38 5.51 15.14 -4.56
N GLN A 39 5.94 14.52 -3.46
CA GLN A 39 6.32 15.25 -2.23
C GLN A 39 7.64 16.00 -2.40
N HIS A 40 8.62 15.38 -3.07
CA HIS A 40 9.90 16.00 -3.37
C HIS A 40 9.75 17.20 -4.31
N ASP A 41 8.89 17.11 -5.33
CA ASP A 41 8.59 18.22 -6.24
C ASP A 41 7.86 19.38 -5.55
N LYS A 42 6.96 19.12 -4.60
CA LYS A 42 6.33 20.17 -3.78
C LYS A 42 7.34 20.87 -2.87
N ARG A 43 8.27 20.14 -2.28
CA ARG A 43 9.32 20.70 -1.43
C ARG A 43 10.32 21.50 -2.25
N ARG A 44 10.74 20.98 -3.40
CA ARG A 44 11.65 21.64 -4.34
C ARG A 44 11.08 22.95 -4.90
N ARG A 45 9.79 23.03 -5.20
CA ARG A 45 9.13 24.28 -5.64
C ARG A 45 9.14 25.36 -4.55
N LYS A 46 8.95 24.96 -3.27
CA LYS A 46 9.09 25.90 -2.14
C LYS A 46 10.50 26.41 -1.95
N GLU A 47 11.49 25.55 -2.04
CA GLU A 47 12.91 25.91 -1.93
C GLU A 47 13.37 26.80 -3.11
N TRP A 48 12.87 26.53 -4.32
CA TRP A 48 13.16 27.33 -5.51
C TRP A 48 12.60 28.75 -5.42
N MET A 49 11.40 28.93 -4.84
CA MET A 49 10.81 30.26 -4.65
C MET A 49 11.54 31.07 -3.56
N LEU A 50 12.11 30.42 -2.57
CA LEU A 50 12.94 31.08 -1.54
C LEU A 50 14.36 31.37 -2.01
N GLY A 51 14.91 30.55 -2.91
CA GLY A 51 16.25 30.73 -3.48
C GLY A 51 16.34 31.89 -4.48
N LEU A 52 15.28 32.18 -5.24
CA LEU A 52 15.25 33.28 -6.22
C LEU A 52 15.29 34.66 -5.56
N SER A 53 14.83 34.78 -4.31
CA SER A 53 14.89 36.06 -3.56
C SER A 53 16.29 36.36 -2.99
N ALA A 54 17.10 35.32 -2.74
CA ALA A 54 18.47 35.48 -2.22
C ALA A 54 19.50 35.77 -3.33
N PHE A 55 19.25 35.27 -4.56
CA PHE A 55 20.22 35.47 -5.68
C PHE A 55 20.18 36.87 -6.26
N SER A 56 19.08 37.62 -6.12
CA SER A 56 18.98 39.00 -6.62
C SER A 56 19.76 40.01 -5.81
N ILE A 57 20.16 39.69 -4.57
CA ILE A 57 20.88 40.61 -3.70
C ILE A 57 22.41 40.50 -3.88
N VAL A 58 22.91 39.35 -4.31
CA VAL A 58 24.33 39.09 -4.48
C VAL A 58 24.86 39.57 -5.83
N PHE A 59 24.00 39.69 -6.87
CA PHE A 59 24.40 40.08 -8.22
C PHE A 59 24.59 41.61 -8.41
N ALA A 60 24.09 42.44 -7.46
CA ALA A 60 24.23 43.90 -7.53
C ALA A 60 25.52 44.45 -6.85
N GLY A 61 26.22 43.59 -6.09
CA GLY A 61 27.40 44.04 -5.30
C GLY A 61 28.76 43.55 -5.76
N GLY A 62 28.84 42.71 -6.80
CA GLY A 62 30.06 41.94 -7.10
C GLY A 62 30.79 42.26 -8.40
N MET A 63 30.63 43.44 -8.98
CA MET A 63 31.31 43.78 -10.24
C MET A 63 32.59 44.64 -10.02
N LEU A 64 33.30 44.42 -8.93
CA LEU A 64 34.65 45.01 -8.75
C LEU A 64 35.53 44.00 -8.03
N ALA A 65 36.61 43.66 -8.72
CA ALA A 65 37.82 43.01 -8.23
C ALA A 65 37.95 41.49 -8.38
N LEU A 66 38.87 41.21 -9.20
CA LEU A 66 40.10 40.41 -9.03
C LEU A 66 40.23 39.28 -10.04
N ASN A 67 40.99 39.61 -11.05
CA ASN A 67 41.76 38.68 -11.88
C ASN A 67 42.76 37.91 -11.01
N TRP A 68 42.39 36.72 -10.54
CA TRP A 68 43.36 35.77 -9.92
C TRP A 68 43.45 34.52 -10.79
N PRO A 69 44.62 34.15 -11.30
CA PRO A 69 44.79 32.92 -12.05
C PRO A 69 44.82 31.75 -11.05
N VAL A 70 43.74 31.01 -10.95
CA VAL A 70 43.72 29.73 -10.22
C VAL A 70 44.08 28.60 -11.21
N SER A 71 45.38 28.42 -11.39
CA SER A 71 45.92 27.23 -12.07
C SER A 71 46.00 26.10 -11.05
N GLY A 72 45.16 25.05 -11.25
CA GLY A 72 45.41 23.77 -10.58
C GLY A 72 44.29 23.21 -9.70
N LEU A 73 43.02 23.23 -10.17
CA LEU A 73 42.04 22.33 -9.62
C LEU A 73 41.53 21.44 -10.74
N THR A 74 41.91 20.16 -10.71
CA THR A 74 41.41 19.13 -11.57
C THR A 74 39.88 19.08 -11.37
N SER A 75 39.14 19.45 -12.42
CA SER A 75 37.72 19.45 -12.51
C SER A 75 37.23 17.99 -12.41
N ILE A 76 36.80 17.57 -11.23
CA ILE A 76 35.99 16.38 -11.07
C ILE A 76 34.65 16.77 -11.60
N ALA A 77 34.25 16.18 -12.73
CA ALA A 77 32.97 16.44 -13.39
C ALA A 77 31.81 16.16 -12.41
N PRO A 78 30.88 17.11 -12.20
CA PRO A 78 29.78 16.95 -11.25
C PRO A 78 28.81 15.81 -11.59
N SER A 79 28.92 15.23 -12.78
CA SER A 79 28.11 14.12 -13.24
C SER A 79 28.44 12.78 -12.57
N GLU A 80 29.71 12.51 -12.22
CA GLU A 80 30.06 11.24 -11.55
C GLU A 80 29.68 11.20 -10.08
N LEU A 81 29.75 12.33 -9.37
CA LEU A 81 29.30 12.39 -7.97
C LEU A 81 27.78 12.29 -7.86
N ALA A 82 27.04 12.87 -8.80
CA ALA A 82 25.60 12.80 -8.84
C ALA A 82 25.09 11.37 -9.11
N THR A 83 25.78 10.62 -9.95
CA THR A 83 25.43 9.22 -10.27
C THR A 83 25.71 8.28 -9.09
N LYS A 84 26.82 8.49 -8.36
CA LYS A 84 27.16 7.70 -7.17
C LYS A 84 26.24 7.99 -5.98
N LEU A 85 25.82 9.25 -5.79
CA LEU A 85 24.89 9.64 -4.74
C LEU A 85 23.45 9.15 -5.04
N SER A 86 23.07 9.05 -6.31
CA SER A 86 21.76 8.55 -6.73
C SER A 86 21.63 7.02 -6.54
N LEU A 87 22.75 6.27 -6.60
CA LEU A 87 22.74 4.83 -6.32
C LEU A 87 22.66 4.50 -4.82
N MET A 88 23.00 5.46 -3.94
CA MET A 88 22.93 5.27 -2.49
C MET A 88 21.64 5.81 -1.85
N ALA A 89 20.77 6.46 -2.63
CA ALA A 89 19.40 6.73 -2.22
C ALA A 89 18.60 5.43 -2.27
N GLY A 90 18.87 4.52 -1.33
CA GLY A 90 18.10 3.32 -1.11
C GLY A 90 16.64 3.72 -0.97
N SER A 91 15.76 3.14 -1.80
CA SER A 91 14.31 3.25 -1.63
C SER A 91 13.98 2.68 -0.27
N THR A 92 13.86 3.53 0.75
CA THR A 92 13.35 3.14 2.05
C THR A 92 11.90 2.74 1.87
N SER A 93 11.65 1.44 1.79
CA SER A 93 10.30 0.90 1.94
C SER A 93 9.74 1.40 3.28
N PRO A 94 8.43 1.68 3.38
CA PRO A 94 7.85 2.11 4.64
C PRO A 94 8.10 1.03 5.69
N HIS A 95 8.64 1.44 6.83
CA HIS A 95 8.85 0.55 7.95
C HIS A 95 7.61 0.54 8.84
N PHE A 96 7.08 -0.64 9.11
CA PHE A 96 5.91 -0.87 9.93
C PHE A 96 6.32 -1.29 11.34
N GLU A 97 5.88 -0.52 12.31
CA GLU A 97 5.90 -0.87 13.73
C GLU A 97 4.49 -1.25 14.20
N LEU A 98 4.34 -1.70 15.43
CA LEU A 98 3.00 -1.78 16.04
C LEU A 98 2.49 -0.36 16.32
N CYS A 99 1.17 -0.15 16.14
CA CYS A 99 0.59 1.17 16.34
C CYS A 99 0.68 1.62 17.82
N GLY A 100 1.29 2.79 17.98
CA GLY A 100 1.24 3.57 19.23
C GLY A 100 0.20 4.68 19.15
N ILE A 101 0.57 5.84 19.69
CA ILE A 101 -0.27 7.05 19.70
C ILE A 101 -0.41 7.60 18.28
N THR A 102 0.67 7.60 17.49
CA THR A 102 0.67 8.09 16.10
C THR A 102 0.31 6.95 15.15
N ARG A 103 -0.84 7.09 14.47
CA ARG A 103 -1.38 6.07 13.54
C ARG A 103 -1.19 6.53 12.10
N ARG A 104 0.00 6.31 11.55
CA ARG A 104 0.29 6.72 10.16
C ARG A 104 0.77 5.58 9.28
N THR A 105 1.75 4.80 9.74
CA THR A 105 2.29 3.61 9.07
C THR A 105 2.63 2.63 10.16
N CYS A 106 1.68 1.76 10.50
CA CYS A 106 1.80 0.84 11.63
C CYS A 106 0.73 -0.24 11.57
N VAL A 107 0.97 -1.37 12.22
CA VAL A 107 0.04 -2.50 12.33
C VAL A 107 -0.81 -2.36 13.59
N VAL A 108 -2.13 -2.49 13.45
CA VAL A 108 -3.10 -2.45 14.55
C VAL A 108 -3.29 -3.84 15.14
N ASP A 109 -3.61 -4.81 14.26
CA ASP A 109 -3.88 -6.21 14.57
C ASP A 109 -3.55 -7.09 13.36
N GLY A 110 -3.86 -8.38 13.41
CA GLY A 110 -3.47 -9.34 12.37
C GLY A 110 -4.09 -9.11 10.99
N ASP A 111 -5.14 -8.32 10.87
CA ASP A 111 -5.79 -7.99 9.59
C ASP A 111 -5.97 -6.49 9.34
N THR A 112 -5.46 -5.63 10.21
CA THR A 112 -5.67 -4.18 10.11
C THR A 112 -4.37 -3.42 10.32
N PHE A 113 -4.07 -2.50 9.40
CA PHE A 113 -2.89 -1.64 9.50
C PHE A 113 -3.17 -0.24 8.95
N TRP A 114 -2.30 0.70 9.26
CA TRP A 114 -2.27 2.04 8.68
C TRP A 114 -1.15 2.13 7.66
N LEU A 115 -1.45 2.71 6.51
CA LEU A 115 -0.49 3.03 5.47
C LEU A 115 -0.66 4.50 5.06
N GLU A 116 0.34 5.32 5.37
CA GLU A 116 0.35 6.76 5.05
C GLU A 116 -0.88 7.54 5.55
N GLY A 117 -1.51 7.08 6.64
CA GLY A 117 -2.69 7.72 7.22
C GLY A 117 -4.02 7.16 6.71
N GLU A 118 -4.01 6.17 5.83
CA GLU A 118 -5.20 5.38 5.47
C GLU A 118 -5.28 4.11 6.33
N LYS A 119 -6.43 3.85 6.92
CA LYS A 119 -6.67 2.61 7.68
C LYS A 119 -7.16 1.52 6.73
N ILE A 120 -6.40 0.44 6.64
CA ILE A 120 -6.64 -0.67 5.73
C ILE A 120 -7.03 -1.90 6.53
N ARG A 121 -8.11 -2.58 6.10
CA ARG A 121 -8.46 -3.94 6.51
C ARG A 121 -8.14 -4.89 5.36
N ILE A 122 -7.38 -5.94 5.67
CA ILE A 122 -7.15 -7.06 4.76
C ILE A 122 -8.45 -7.85 4.66
N ALA A 123 -9.10 -7.82 3.49
CA ALA A 123 -10.52 -8.17 3.37
C ALA A 123 -10.78 -9.64 3.03
N ASP A 124 -9.77 -10.37 2.61
CA ASP A 124 -9.80 -11.79 2.25
C ASP A 124 -9.58 -12.73 3.45
N ILE A 125 -9.25 -12.16 4.63
CA ILE A 125 -9.00 -12.94 5.84
C ILE A 125 -9.77 -12.44 7.07
N ASP A 126 -9.79 -13.30 8.09
CA ASP A 126 -10.19 -12.98 9.46
C ASP A 126 -9.11 -13.47 10.42
N THR A 127 -8.72 -12.61 11.36
CA THR A 127 -7.72 -12.94 12.39
C THR A 127 -8.32 -12.89 13.78
N PRO A 128 -7.71 -13.59 14.77
CA PRO A 128 -8.13 -13.49 16.16
C PRO A 128 -8.03 -12.06 16.67
N GLU A 129 -8.98 -11.66 17.52
CA GLU A 129 -9.02 -10.33 18.10
C GLU A 129 -7.98 -10.15 19.22
N ILE A 130 -7.38 -8.95 19.29
CA ILE A 130 -6.46 -8.60 20.38
C ILE A 130 -7.01 -7.54 21.32
N SER A 131 -7.96 -6.71 20.83
CA SER A 131 -8.56 -5.62 21.64
C SER A 131 -9.71 -6.12 22.54
N GLU A 132 -10.51 -7.05 22.03
CA GLU A 132 -11.66 -7.65 22.76
C GLU A 132 -11.69 -9.17 22.56
N PRO A 133 -10.63 -9.90 22.96
CA PRO A 133 -10.56 -11.33 22.79
C PRO A 133 -11.57 -12.04 23.68
N LYS A 134 -12.13 -13.16 23.23
CA LYS A 134 -13.10 -13.96 24.00
C LYS A 134 -12.41 -14.92 24.99
N CYS A 135 -11.14 -15.24 24.75
CA CYS A 135 -10.32 -16.08 25.59
C CYS A 135 -8.83 -15.78 25.42
N ASP A 136 -7.99 -16.27 26.32
CA ASP A 136 -6.54 -16.05 26.29
C ASP A 136 -5.88 -16.65 25.03
N SER A 137 -6.39 -17.79 24.55
CA SER A 137 -5.85 -18.43 23.32
C SER A 137 -6.11 -17.56 22.09
N GLU A 138 -7.27 -16.91 22.00
CA GLU A 138 -7.55 -15.94 20.92
C GLU A 138 -6.59 -14.77 20.98
N TYR A 139 -6.40 -14.16 22.16
CA TYR A 139 -5.44 -13.07 22.34
C TYR A 139 -4.03 -13.44 21.91
N GLN A 140 -3.53 -14.60 22.39
CA GLN A 140 -2.18 -15.07 22.07
C GLN A 140 -2.00 -15.32 20.55
N LEU A 141 -2.99 -15.92 19.91
CA LEU A 141 -2.97 -16.16 18.47
C LEU A 141 -3.07 -14.86 17.69
N GLY A 142 -3.92 -13.92 18.11
CA GLY A 142 -4.05 -12.60 17.51
C GLY A 142 -2.76 -11.80 17.59
N MET A 143 -2.07 -11.83 18.73
CA MET A 143 -0.75 -11.19 18.85
C MET A 143 0.28 -11.79 17.88
N LYS A 144 0.31 -13.12 17.73
CA LYS A 144 1.19 -13.79 16.75
C LYS A 144 0.87 -13.33 15.32
N ALA A 145 -0.42 -13.28 14.96
CA ALA A 145 -0.87 -12.79 13.65
C ALA A 145 -0.43 -11.33 13.42
N THR A 146 -0.58 -10.48 14.44
CA THR A 146 -0.18 -9.06 14.40
C THR A 146 1.32 -8.89 14.15
N TYR A 147 2.17 -9.59 14.89
CA TYR A 147 3.62 -9.55 14.65
C TYR A 147 3.97 -10.09 13.27
N ARG A 148 3.34 -11.19 12.87
CA ARG A 148 3.64 -11.79 11.56
C ARG A 148 3.22 -10.89 10.40
N LEU A 149 2.07 -10.22 10.49
CA LEU A 149 1.66 -9.22 9.49
C LEU A 149 2.68 -8.08 9.40
N ARG A 150 3.14 -7.55 10.55
CA ARG A 150 4.20 -6.53 10.57
C ARG A 150 5.44 -6.99 9.82
N ASP A 151 5.90 -8.19 10.09
CA ASP A 151 7.11 -8.75 9.48
C ASP A 151 6.89 -8.92 7.97
N LEU A 152 5.74 -9.46 7.56
CA LEU A 152 5.37 -9.60 6.16
C LEU A 152 5.35 -8.25 5.43
N LEU A 153 4.80 -7.19 6.03
CA LEU A 153 4.79 -5.86 5.42
C LEU A 153 6.20 -5.27 5.28
N ASN A 154 7.13 -5.65 6.17
CA ASN A 154 8.52 -5.18 6.17
C ASN A 154 9.45 -6.00 5.25
N GLU A 155 9.07 -7.19 4.84
CA GLU A 155 9.90 -8.06 3.97
C GLU A 155 10.16 -7.45 2.57
N GLY A 156 9.39 -6.47 2.13
CA GLY A 156 9.63 -5.78 0.86
C GLY A 156 8.38 -5.15 0.26
N ALA A 157 8.49 -4.68 -0.98
CA ALA A 157 7.41 -4.02 -1.69
C ALA A 157 6.20 -4.95 -1.88
N PHE A 158 5.00 -4.38 -1.79
CA PHE A 158 3.73 -5.05 -1.98
C PHE A 158 2.75 -4.17 -2.76
N GLU A 159 1.71 -4.76 -3.27
CA GLU A 159 0.62 -4.09 -3.95
C GLU A 159 -0.62 -4.09 -3.04
N VAL A 160 -1.35 -2.97 -3.04
CA VAL A 160 -2.63 -2.83 -2.34
C VAL A 160 -3.73 -2.86 -3.40
N ARG A 161 -4.53 -3.91 -3.42
CA ARG A 161 -5.57 -4.13 -4.43
C ARG A 161 -6.96 -4.00 -3.80
N PRO A 162 -7.92 -3.34 -4.48
CA PRO A 162 -9.32 -3.37 -4.05
C PRO A 162 -9.88 -4.79 -4.16
N ILE A 163 -10.91 -5.10 -3.37
CA ILE A 163 -11.63 -6.35 -3.43
C ILE A 163 -13.14 -6.10 -3.58
N GLY A 164 -13.75 -6.75 -4.56
CA GLY A 164 -15.19 -6.62 -4.82
C GLY A 164 -15.64 -5.21 -5.17
N ASN A 165 -16.91 -4.89 -4.91
CA ASN A 165 -17.52 -3.61 -5.27
C ASN A 165 -17.54 -2.59 -4.12
N ARG A 166 -17.06 -2.96 -2.94
CA ARG A 166 -17.14 -2.17 -1.73
C ARG A 166 -15.77 -1.67 -1.33
N ASP A 167 -15.58 -0.36 -1.34
CA ASP A 167 -14.28 0.26 -1.07
C ASP A 167 -13.96 0.32 0.43
N GLU A 168 -15.00 0.52 1.28
CA GLU A 168 -14.85 0.69 2.72
C GLU A 168 -15.83 -0.19 3.51
N ASP A 169 -15.46 -0.52 4.73
CA ASP A 169 -16.40 -1.13 5.67
C ASP A 169 -17.20 -0.07 6.45
N ARG A 170 -18.08 -0.52 7.35
CA ARG A 170 -18.90 0.36 8.20
C ARG A 170 -18.09 1.21 9.20
N PHE A 171 -16.82 0.92 9.38
CA PHE A 171 -15.90 1.63 10.27
C PHE A 171 -14.95 2.57 9.51
N GLY A 172 -15.16 2.75 8.21
CA GLY A 172 -14.34 3.60 7.35
C GLY A 172 -12.95 3.02 7.03
N ARG A 173 -12.74 1.70 7.22
CA ARG A 173 -11.50 1.03 6.84
C ARG A 173 -11.56 0.67 5.36
N LYS A 174 -10.49 0.95 4.62
CA LYS A 174 -10.36 0.52 3.22
C LYS A 174 -10.23 -1.00 3.14
N LEU A 175 -11.11 -1.62 2.35
CA LEU A 175 -11.09 -3.07 2.12
C LEU A 175 -10.11 -3.39 1.00
N ARG A 176 -9.02 -4.09 1.33
CA ARG A 176 -7.94 -4.39 0.38
C ARG A 176 -7.42 -5.81 0.52
N VAL A 177 -6.89 -6.33 -0.56
CA VAL A 177 -6.01 -7.50 -0.57
C VAL A 177 -4.57 -7.00 -0.74
N ILE A 178 -3.67 -7.54 0.05
CA ILE A 178 -2.25 -7.17 -0.01
C ILE A 178 -1.51 -8.27 -0.74
N VAL A 179 -0.86 -7.92 -1.85
CA VAL A 179 -0.26 -8.89 -2.76
C VAL A 179 1.23 -8.64 -2.93
N ARG A 180 2.03 -9.69 -2.82
CA ARG A 180 3.46 -9.69 -3.15
C ARG A 180 3.77 -10.84 -4.11
N HIS A 181 4.45 -10.55 -5.22
CA HIS A 181 4.77 -11.53 -6.26
C HIS A 181 3.56 -12.35 -6.75
N GLY A 182 2.38 -11.72 -6.80
CA GLY A 182 1.14 -12.36 -7.23
C GLY A 182 0.43 -13.19 -6.15
N GLN A 183 0.97 -13.30 -4.93
CA GLN A 183 0.38 -14.05 -3.81
C GLN A 183 -0.16 -13.10 -2.74
N SER A 184 -1.33 -13.45 -2.14
CA SER A 184 -1.89 -12.70 -1.02
C SER A 184 -1.05 -12.92 0.25
N LEU A 185 -0.72 -11.83 0.95
CA LEU A 185 -0.14 -11.93 2.29
C LEU A 185 -1.18 -12.45 3.29
N GLY A 186 -2.47 -12.24 3.03
CA GLY A 186 -3.56 -12.85 3.79
C GLY A 186 -3.52 -14.37 3.68
N ASP A 187 -3.41 -14.91 2.47
CA ASP A 187 -3.29 -16.35 2.25
C ASP A 187 -2.05 -16.95 2.95
N GLN A 188 -0.97 -16.19 3.03
CA GLN A 188 0.21 -16.62 3.78
C GLN A 188 -0.09 -16.75 5.27
N LEU A 189 -0.78 -15.78 5.88
CA LEU A 189 -1.22 -15.88 7.28
C LEU A 189 -2.17 -17.05 7.50
N VAL A 190 -3.06 -17.35 6.54
CA VAL A 190 -3.94 -18.52 6.58
C VAL A 190 -3.14 -19.82 6.56
N SER A 191 -2.15 -19.92 5.67
CA SER A 191 -1.29 -21.12 5.56
C SER A 191 -0.45 -21.36 6.81
N GLU A 192 -0.10 -20.30 7.53
CA GLU A 192 0.62 -20.35 8.81
C GLU A 192 -0.31 -20.61 10.02
N GLY A 193 -1.64 -20.75 9.80
CA GLY A 193 -2.63 -20.97 10.85
C GLY A 193 -2.90 -19.74 11.74
N LEU A 194 -2.51 -18.54 11.29
CA LEU A 194 -2.65 -17.28 12.01
C LEU A 194 -3.90 -16.51 11.62
N ALA A 195 -4.54 -16.91 10.51
CA ALA A 195 -5.77 -16.33 9.99
C ALA A 195 -6.68 -17.45 9.44
N ARG A 196 -7.91 -17.08 9.10
CA ARG A 196 -8.84 -17.89 8.30
C ARG A 196 -9.26 -17.12 7.07
N THR A 197 -9.54 -17.79 5.98
CA THR A 197 -10.13 -17.15 4.80
C THR A 197 -11.50 -16.56 5.17
N TRP A 198 -11.75 -15.32 4.77
CA TRP A 198 -13.01 -14.64 5.04
C TRP A 198 -14.15 -15.25 4.22
N THR A 199 -15.16 -15.78 4.91
CA THR A 199 -16.35 -16.41 4.30
C THR A 199 -17.62 -15.56 4.37
N GLY A 200 -17.48 -14.27 4.75
CA GLY A 200 -18.62 -13.35 4.93
C GLY A 200 -19.12 -13.24 6.36
N ARG A 201 -18.67 -14.08 7.26
CA ARG A 201 -18.99 -14.05 8.70
C ARG A 201 -17.76 -14.39 9.52
N ARG A 202 -17.75 -13.89 10.76
CA ARG A 202 -16.72 -14.23 11.74
C ARG A 202 -17.06 -15.54 12.43
N GLU A 203 -16.12 -16.46 12.48
CA GLU A 203 -16.20 -17.69 13.23
C GLU A 203 -15.50 -17.55 14.59
N PRO A 204 -15.98 -18.21 15.67
CA PRO A 204 -15.34 -18.14 16.98
C PRO A 204 -13.89 -18.68 16.95
N TRP A 205 -12.99 -18.04 17.69
CA TRP A 205 -11.60 -18.45 17.86
C TRP A 205 -11.36 -19.24 19.16
N CYS A 206 -12.39 -19.31 19.99
CA CYS A 206 -12.37 -20.02 21.28
C CYS A 206 -13.19 -21.30 21.27
#